data_2081540e5f366e64a2b4fcf5070ee5f3
#
_entry.id   2081540e5f366e64a2b4fcf5070ee5f3
#
_cell.length_a   1.000
_cell.length_b   1.000
_cell.length_c   1.000
_cell.angle_alpha   90.00
_cell.angle_beta   90.00
_cell.angle_gamma   90.00
#
_symmetry.space_group_name_H-M   'P 1'
#
loop_
_entity.id
_entity.type
_entity.pdbx_description
1 polymer ?
#
loop_
_entity_poly.entity_id
_entity_poly.type
_entity_poly.pdbx_seq_one_letter_code
_entity_poly.pdbx_strand_id
1 'polypeptide(L)'
;SYCNDDSFEWFGGTVNCNHLISYKAWDDDFDTDNGFSGKVQFCLAVRDPRIADTSKSNGFESDNNSSGSTAEPYTNAVFSNVTFIGPIASDANFQNTSDYINAGDYRPNNTSALGQFQSAMQIRRNSHLCCFNSIAVGFPIGLILDNQRGNTQQAATDGLVKLQNIWFADM
;
A
#
# COMPACT_ATOMS: atom_id res chain seq x y z
N SER A 1 8.20 12.12 2.07
CA SER A 1 7.31 12.46 3.18
C SER A 1 7.71 11.68 4.42
N TYR A 2 7.72 12.29 5.57
CA TYR A 2 7.74 11.67 6.89
C TYR A 2 6.36 11.89 7.50
N CYS A 3 5.50 10.89 7.51
CA CYS A 3 4.14 11.02 8.01
C CYS A 3 3.89 10.04 9.16
N ASN A 4 3.02 10.45 10.10
CA ASN A 4 2.58 9.59 11.20
C ASN A 4 1.33 8.76 10.84
N ASP A 5 1.04 8.68 9.58
CA ASP A 5 -0.05 7.98 8.92
C ASP A 5 0.41 7.72 7.49
N ASP A 6 -0.49 7.69 6.52
CA ASP A 6 -0.15 7.54 5.12
C ASP A 6 0.76 8.66 4.60
N SER A 7 1.65 8.32 3.68
CA SER A 7 2.47 9.33 3.01
C SER A 7 1.65 10.17 2.04
N PHE A 8 0.82 9.52 1.26
CA PHE A 8 -0.05 10.14 0.28
C PHE A 8 -1.37 9.39 0.25
N GLU A 9 -2.44 10.08 0.56
CA GLU A 9 -3.78 9.53 0.61
C GLU A 9 -4.73 10.36 -0.28
N TRP A 10 -5.58 9.68 -1.07
CA TRP A 10 -6.54 10.30 -1.97
C TRP A 10 -7.96 9.80 -1.71
N PHE A 11 -8.80 10.69 -1.23
CA PHE A 11 -10.23 10.46 -1.07
C PHE A 11 -10.99 10.97 -2.30
N GLY A 12 -11.03 10.17 -3.36
CA GLY A 12 -11.70 10.56 -4.61
C GLY A 12 -10.90 11.53 -5.47
N GLY A 13 -11.54 11.97 -6.54
CA GLY A 13 -10.97 12.91 -7.50
C GLY A 13 -10.17 12.26 -8.62
N THR A 14 -9.56 13.11 -9.47
CA THR A 14 -8.93 12.68 -10.72
C THR A 14 -7.54 13.30 -10.92
N VAL A 15 -6.92 13.80 -9.86
CA VAL A 15 -5.60 14.43 -9.93
C VAL A 15 -4.55 13.41 -10.36
N ASN A 16 -3.66 13.82 -11.25
CA ASN A 16 -2.51 13.00 -11.64
C ASN A 16 -1.27 13.46 -10.87
N CYS A 17 -0.52 12.50 -10.36
CA CYS A 17 0.69 12.74 -9.59
C CYS A 17 1.88 12.00 -10.20
N ASN A 18 3.06 12.57 -10.08
CA ASN A 18 4.30 11.90 -10.46
C ASN A 18 5.47 12.34 -9.58
N HIS A 19 6.52 11.51 -9.59
CA HIS A 19 7.77 11.74 -8.86
C HIS A 19 7.55 11.96 -7.35
N LEU A 20 6.59 11.24 -6.77
CA LEU A 20 6.37 11.24 -5.33
C LEU A 20 7.39 10.32 -4.66
N ILE A 21 7.87 10.74 -3.50
CA ILE A 21 8.75 9.94 -2.66
C ILE A 21 8.11 9.78 -1.29
N SER A 22 7.68 8.56 -0.97
CA SER A 22 7.36 8.15 0.38
C SER A 22 8.62 7.66 1.06
N TYR A 23 8.93 8.20 2.23
CA TYR A 23 10.12 7.81 2.98
C TYR A 23 9.77 7.65 4.44
N LYS A 24 9.78 6.41 4.90
CA LYS A 24 9.51 6.05 6.30
C LYS A 24 8.09 6.48 6.73
N ALA A 25 7.10 6.23 5.90
CA ALA A 25 5.70 6.41 6.29
C ALA A 25 5.37 5.53 7.49
N TRP A 26 4.42 5.97 8.28
CA TRP A 26 3.98 5.19 9.42
C TRP A 26 3.02 4.09 8.99
N ASP A 27 1.93 4.44 8.28
CA ASP A 27 0.99 3.48 7.71
C ASP A 27 1.31 3.20 6.23
N ASP A 28 0.46 3.48 5.28
CA ASP A 28 0.70 3.15 3.88
C ASP A 28 1.55 4.19 3.14
N ASP A 29 2.26 3.77 2.10
CA ASP A 29 3.02 4.73 1.28
C ASP A 29 2.09 5.51 0.36
N PHE A 30 1.09 4.83 -0.20
CA PHE A 30 0.07 5.39 -1.08
C PHE A 30 -1.28 4.75 -0.76
N ASP A 31 -2.27 5.53 -0.34
CA ASP A 31 -3.63 5.04 -0.15
C ASP A 31 -4.63 5.71 -1.09
N THR A 32 -5.55 4.93 -1.65
CA THR A 32 -6.57 5.40 -2.59
C THR A 32 -7.95 4.90 -2.19
N ASP A 33 -8.89 5.83 -2.07
CA ASP A 33 -10.24 5.55 -1.60
C ASP A 33 -11.30 6.43 -2.30
N ASN A 34 -12.56 6.13 -2.05
CA ASN A 34 -13.73 6.97 -2.36
C ASN A 34 -13.80 7.47 -3.82
N GLY A 35 -13.49 6.60 -4.78
CA GLY A 35 -13.64 6.89 -6.20
C GLY A 35 -12.46 7.65 -6.81
N PHE A 36 -11.28 7.62 -6.20
CA PHE A 36 -10.08 8.19 -6.82
C PHE A 36 -9.76 7.46 -8.13
N SER A 37 -9.58 8.22 -9.21
CA SER A 37 -9.29 7.69 -10.56
C SER A 37 -8.11 8.39 -11.26
N GLY A 38 -7.21 8.97 -10.48
CA GLY A 38 -5.99 9.61 -10.98
C GLY A 38 -4.92 8.61 -11.42
N LYS A 39 -3.88 9.13 -12.07
CA LYS A 39 -2.68 8.37 -12.45
C LYS A 39 -1.51 8.78 -11.57
N VAL A 40 -0.85 7.80 -10.96
CA VAL A 40 0.31 8.00 -10.08
C VAL A 40 1.51 7.28 -10.71
N GLN A 41 2.57 8.04 -11.04
CA GLN A 41 3.65 7.52 -11.85
C GLN A 41 5.04 7.94 -11.36
N PHE A 42 6.04 7.09 -11.66
CA PHE A 42 7.45 7.36 -11.37
C PHE A 42 7.68 7.69 -9.89
N CYS A 43 7.13 6.88 -9.00
CA CYS A 43 7.19 7.09 -7.57
C CYS A 43 8.14 6.11 -6.89
N LEU A 44 8.63 6.49 -5.72
CA LEU A 44 9.48 5.68 -4.88
C LEU A 44 8.92 5.62 -3.47
N ALA A 45 8.83 4.42 -2.92
CA ALA A 45 8.54 4.19 -1.52
C ALA A 45 9.70 3.45 -0.85
N VAL A 46 10.12 3.91 0.32
CA VAL A 46 11.20 3.29 1.11
C VAL A 46 10.78 3.17 2.55
N ARG A 47 10.66 1.94 3.03
CA ARG A 47 10.26 1.62 4.40
C ARG A 47 11.44 1.62 5.37
N ASP A 48 11.18 2.07 6.58
CA ASP A 48 12.05 1.80 7.72
C ASP A 48 11.54 0.52 8.40
N PRO A 49 12.38 -0.50 8.64
CA PRO A 49 11.94 -1.77 9.21
C PRO A 49 11.45 -1.68 10.66
N ARG A 50 11.61 -0.52 11.28
CA ARG A 50 11.18 -0.25 12.67
C ARG A 50 9.95 0.65 12.79
N ILE A 51 9.32 0.98 11.64
CA ILE A 51 8.16 1.87 11.61
C ILE A 51 7.02 1.19 10.87
N ALA A 52 5.99 0.79 11.60
CA ALA A 52 4.75 0.25 11.05
C ALA A 52 3.56 0.56 11.96
N ASP A 53 2.39 0.75 11.37
CA ASP A 53 1.16 1.03 12.12
C ASP A 53 0.44 -0.26 12.58
N THR A 54 -0.44 -0.12 13.56
CA THR A 54 -1.29 -1.23 14.06
C THR A 54 -2.32 -1.69 13.06
N SER A 55 -2.73 -0.83 12.13
CA SER A 55 -3.60 -1.18 11.00
C SER A 55 -2.93 -2.13 10.02
N LYS A 56 -1.60 -2.22 10.06
CA LYS A 56 -0.69 -2.96 9.17
C LYS A 56 -0.32 -2.19 7.91
N SER A 57 0.93 -1.82 7.83
CA SER A 57 1.45 -0.95 6.78
C SER A 57 1.69 -1.67 5.45
N ASN A 58 1.30 -1.04 4.37
CA ASN A 58 1.47 -1.52 2.99
C ASN A 58 2.29 -0.53 2.14
N GLY A 59 2.73 -0.99 0.97
CA GLY A 59 3.27 -0.09 -0.06
C GLY A 59 2.16 0.72 -0.69
N PHE A 60 1.07 0.09 -1.13
CA PHE A 60 -0.21 0.77 -1.31
C PHE A 60 -1.38 -0.04 -0.75
N GLU A 61 -2.39 0.68 -0.28
CA GLU A 61 -3.72 0.18 0.00
C GLU A 61 -4.71 0.81 -0.98
N SER A 62 -5.74 0.08 -1.38
CA SER A 62 -6.77 0.62 -2.26
C SER A 62 -8.14 0.06 -1.94
N ASP A 63 -9.04 0.96 -1.56
CA ASP A 63 -10.43 0.69 -1.22
C ASP A 63 -11.38 1.40 -2.19
N ASN A 64 -12.56 0.84 -2.43
CA ASN A 64 -13.62 1.63 -3.04
C ASN A 64 -14.26 2.59 -2.01
N ASN A 65 -14.47 2.07 -0.82
CA ASN A 65 -14.86 2.80 0.38
C ASN A 65 -14.77 1.89 1.61
N SER A 66 -14.84 2.45 2.80
CA SER A 66 -14.69 1.73 4.06
C SER A 66 -15.66 0.55 4.27
N SER A 67 -16.83 0.57 3.63
CA SER A 67 -17.81 -0.50 3.72
C SER A 67 -17.61 -1.61 2.68
N GLY A 68 -16.82 -1.38 1.63
CA GLY A 68 -16.67 -2.28 0.50
C GLY A 68 -17.95 -2.34 -0.36
N SER A 69 -18.68 -1.23 -0.46
CA SER A 69 -19.87 -1.16 -1.27
C SER A 69 -19.54 -0.98 -2.76
N THR A 70 -20.58 -1.05 -3.59
CA THR A 70 -20.50 -0.79 -5.02
C THR A 70 -20.84 0.65 -5.38
N ALA A 71 -20.63 1.58 -4.44
CA ALA A 71 -20.87 3.00 -4.69
C ALA A 71 -19.96 3.54 -5.81
N GLU A 72 -20.54 4.35 -6.65
CA GLU A 72 -19.84 5.00 -7.76
C GLU A 72 -19.53 6.47 -7.45
N PRO A 73 -18.45 7.03 -8.02
CA PRO A 73 -17.50 6.36 -8.90
C PRO A 73 -16.65 5.35 -8.16
N TYR A 74 -16.33 4.23 -8.82
CA TYR A 74 -15.37 3.28 -8.25
C TYR A 74 -13.97 3.89 -8.16
N THR A 75 -13.24 3.54 -7.10
CA THR A 75 -11.79 3.76 -7.03
C THR A 75 -11.13 2.97 -8.14
N ASN A 76 -10.52 3.68 -9.07
CA ASN A 76 -9.90 3.13 -10.29
C ASN A 76 -8.57 3.84 -10.57
N ALA A 77 -7.73 3.89 -9.55
CA ALA A 77 -6.40 4.47 -9.64
C ALA A 77 -5.51 3.67 -10.59
N VAL A 78 -4.62 4.37 -11.31
CA VAL A 78 -3.62 3.74 -12.17
C VAL A 78 -2.23 4.11 -11.67
N PHE A 79 -1.53 3.12 -11.12
CA PHE A 79 -0.11 3.25 -10.77
C PHE A 79 0.76 2.71 -11.89
N SER A 80 1.90 3.36 -12.15
CA SER A 80 2.92 2.80 -13.04
C SER A 80 4.33 3.29 -12.74
N ASN A 81 5.33 2.45 -13.02
CA ASN A 81 6.73 2.78 -12.79
C ASN A 81 6.98 3.18 -11.33
N VAL A 82 6.45 2.41 -10.39
CA VAL A 82 6.66 2.61 -8.96
C VAL A 82 7.66 1.59 -8.46
N THR A 83 8.56 2.03 -7.58
CA THR A 83 9.47 1.16 -6.87
C THR A 83 9.12 1.19 -5.39
N PHE A 84 8.85 0.00 -4.82
CA PHE A 84 8.60 -0.20 -3.41
C PHE A 84 9.77 -0.95 -2.78
N ILE A 85 10.43 -0.33 -1.81
CA ILE A 85 11.50 -0.94 -1.03
C ILE A 85 10.98 -1.20 0.38
N GLY A 86 10.71 -2.46 0.66
CA GLY A 86 10.12 -2.92 1.90
C GLY A 86 11.14 -3.12 3.04
N PRO A 87 10.65 -3.53 4.20
CA PRO A 87 11.47 -3.62 5.42
C PRO A 87 12.57 -4.68 5.32
N ILE A 88 12.34 -5.82 4.65
CA ILE A 88 13.33 -6.90 4.50
C ILE A 88 14.54 -6.42 3.69
N ALA A 89 14.30 -5.63 2.64
CA ALA A 89 15.38 -5.06 1.83
C ALA A 89 16.23 -4.02 2.58
N SER A 90 15.67 -3.42 3.64
CA SER A 90 16.34 -2.42 4.46
C SER A 90 17.15 -3.03 5.63
N ASP A 91 16.76 -4.21 6.11
CA ASP A 91 17.47 -4.93 7.16
C ASP A 91 17.35 -6.44 6.95
N ALA A 92 18.48 -7.09 6.66
CA ALA A 92 18.56 -8.55 6.44
C ALA A 92 18.14 -9.38 7.67
N ASN A 93 18.10 -8.80 8.86
CA ASN A 93 17.66 -9.45 10.09
C ASN A 93 16.20 -9.12 10.44
N PHE A 94 15.47 -8.49 9.54
CA PHE A 94 14.10 -8.10 9.77
C PHE A 94 13.23 -9.28 10.19
N GLN A 95 12.42 -9.03 11.22
CA GLN A 95 11.37 -9.94 11.67
C GLN A 95 10.06 -9.15 11.75
N ASN A 96 9.02 -9.64 11.10
CA ASN A 96 7.71 -9.00 11.13
C ASN A 96 6.98 -9.29 12.43
N THR A 97 7.57 -8.86 13.54
CA THR A 97 7.06 -9.02 14.90
C THR A 97 7.05 -7.68 15.61
N SER A 98 6.11 -7.51 16.52
CA SER A 98 6.03 -6.31 17.35
C SER A 98 7.30 -6.06 18.15
N ASP A 99 7.92 -7.11 18.67
CA ASP A 99 9.15 -7.01 19.46
C ASP A 99 10.30 -6.45 18.61
N TYR A 100 10.44 -6.93 17.39
CA TYR A 100 11.46 -6.41 16.46
C TYR A 100 11.16 -4.96 16.09
N ILE A 101 9.94 -4.66 15.63
CA ILE A 101 9.56 -3.34 15.12
C ILE A 101 9.63 -2.29 16.22
N ASN A 102 9.18 -2.61 17.43
CA ASN A 102 9.19 -1.69 18.57
C ASN A 102 10.52 -1.59 19.33
N ALA A 103 11.52 -2.38 18.98
CA ALA A 103 12.84 -2.31 19.63
C ALA A 103 13.67 -1.07 19.22
N GLY A 104 13.24 -0.31 18.21
CA GLY A 104 13.86 0.96 17.84
C GLY A 104 13.46 2.11 18.75
N ASP A 105 14.08 3.27 18.53
CA ASP A 105 13.78 4.51 19.25
C ASP A 105 12.46 5.16 18.80
N TYR A 106 11.85 4.62 17.78
CA TYR A 106 10.58 5.10 17.24
C TYR A 106 9.43 4.59 18.10
N ARG A 107 8.51 5.49 18.40
CA ARG A 107 7.28 5.10 19.09
C ARG A 107 6.08 5.68 18.37
N PRO A 108 5.08 4.84 18.07
CA PRO A 108 3.83 5.34 17.51
C PRO A 108 3.23 6.41 18.40
N ASN A 109 2.76 7.50 17.80
CA ASN A 109 2.14 8.59 18.55
C ASN A 109 0.86 8.16 19.28
N ASN A 110 0.20 7.13 18.80
CA ASN A 110 -0.99 6.56 19.41
C ASN A 110 -0.71 5.56 20.53
N THR A 111 0.54 5.45 20.97
CA THR A 111 0.98 4.44 21.95
C THR A 111 0.75 3.00 21.54
N SER A 112 0.37 2.77 20.31
CA SER A 112 0.13 1.47 19.77
C SER A 112 1.47 0.73 19.63
N ALA A 113 1.55 -0.39 20.29
CA ALA A 113 2.80 -1.14 20.40
C ALA A 113 2.92 -2.27 19.39
N LEU A 114 2.07 -2.34 18.36
CA LEU A 114 1.90 -3.58 17.62
C LEU A 114 1.84 -3.41 16.10
N GLY A 115 2.54 -2.43 15.56
CA GLY A 115 2.67 -2.27 14.13
C GLY A 115 3.31 -3.50 13.48
N GLN A 116 2.81 -3.87 12.33
CA GLN A 116 3.36 -4.90 11.46
C GLN A 116 3.26 -4.47 10.01
N PHE A 117 4.20 -4.94 9.19
CA PHE A 117 4.07 -4.81 7.75
C PHE A 117 3.15 -5.90 7.20
N GLN A 118 2.37 -5.60 6.18
CA GLN A 118 1.48 -6.55 5.55
C GLN A 118 1.94 -6.90 4.12
N SER A 119 1.77 -6.01 3.18
CA SER A 119 2.07 -6.30 1.78
C SER A 119 2.66 -5.11 1.02
N ALA A 120 3.28 -5.39 -0.11
CA ALA A 120 3.63 -4.32 -1.03
C ALA A 120 2.38 -3.71 -1.67
N MET A 121 1.37 -4.53 -1.93
CA MET A 121 0.15 -4.12 -2.63
C MET A 121 -1.06 -4.79 -1.99
N GLN A 122 -1.99 -4.00 -1.43
CA GLN A 122 -3.29 -4.47 -0.96
C GLN A 122 -4.41 -3.80 -1.75
N ILE A 123 -5.20 -4.60 -2.44
CA ILE A 123 -6.39 -4.15 -3.18
C ILE A 123 -7.60 -4.86 -2.58
N ARG A 124 -8.55 -4.07 -2.08
CA ARG A 124 -9.67 -4.60 -1.31
C ARG A 124 -10.97 -3.80 -1.52
N ARG A 125 -12.04 -4.24 -0.93
CA ARG A 125 -13.31 -3.50 -0.80
C ARG A 125 -13.83 -2.95 -2.12
N ASN A 126 -13.81 -3.77 -3.19
CA ASN A 126 -14.28 -3.41 -4.54
C ASN A 126 -13.45 -2.34 -5.27
N SER A 127 -12.22 -2.07 -4.87
CA SER A 127 -11.34 -1.22 -5.67
C SER A 127 -11.03 -1.87 -7.03
N HIS A 128 -10.92 -1.04 -8.07
CA HIS A 128 -10.52 -1.41 -9.43
C HIS A 128 -9.11 -0.90 -9.77
N LEU A 129 -8.24 -0.76 -8.79
CA LEU A 129 -6.87 -0.28 -8.98
C LEU A 129 -6.13 -1.11 -10.03
N CYS A 130 -5.38 -0.41 -10.88
CA CYS A 130 -4.47 -1.03 -11.83
C CYS A 130 -3.02 -0.61 -11.55
N CYS A 131 -2.06 -1.54 -11.68
CA CYS A 131 -0.63 -1.25 -11.53
C CYS A 131 0.18 -1.86 -12.66
N PHE A 132 1.12 -1.09 -13.20
CA PHE A 132 1.93 -1.47 -14.35
C PHE A 132 3.41 -1.17 -14.14
N ASN A 133 4.30 -2.00 -14.74
CA ASN A 133 5.73 -1.72 -14.85
C ASN A 133 6.38 -1.33 -13.52
N SER A 134 6.10 -2.04 -12.47
CA SER A 134 6.52 -1.67 -11.11
C SER A 134 7.29 -2.80 -10.43
N ILE A 135 8.07 -2.44 -9.42
CA ILE A 135 8.90 -3.38 -8.68
C ILE A 135 8.59 -3.23 -7.19
N ALA A 136 8.42 -4.35 -6.50
CA ALA A 136 8.33 -4.41 -5.06
C ALA A 136 9.37 -5.41 -4.52
N VAL A 137 10.16 -4.97 -3.56
CA VAL A 137 11.25 -5.77 -3.00
C VAL A 137 11.16 -5.76 -1.47
N GLY A 138 11.26 -6.93 -0.86
CA GLY A 138 11.46 -7.04 0.58
C GLY A 138 10.24 -6.70 1.44
N PHE A 139 9.04 -7.06 1.01
CA PHE A 139 7.84 -7.05 1.84
C PHE A 139 7.48 -8.46 2.32
N PRO A 140 6.76 -8.61 3.44
CA PRO A 140 6.32 -9.94 3.89
C PRO A 140 5.38 -10.64 2.89
N ILE A 141 4.59 -9.88 2.15
CA ILE A 141 3.66 -10.36 1.12
C ILE A 141 3.74 -9.41 -0.09
N GLY A 142 3.79 -9.97 -1.30
CA GLY A 142 3.82 -9.14 -2.52
C GLY A 142 2.47 -8.50 -2.83
N LEU A 143 1.40 -9.31 -2.89
CA LEU A 143 0.07 -8.87 -3.27
C LEU A 143 -1.01 -9.52 -2.40
N ILE A 144 -1.96 -8.71 -1.97
CA ILE A 144 -3.21 -9.18 -1.38
C ILE A 144 -4.39 -8.66 -2.22
N LEU A 145 -5.21 -9.59 -2.70
CA LEU A 145 -6.56 -9.30 -3.22
C LEU A 145 -7.57 -9.76 -2.18
N ASP A 146 -8.07 -8.81 -1.39
CA ASP A 146 -8.91 -9.11 -0.24
C ASP A 146 -10.40 -9.05 -0.59
N ASN A 147 -11.11 -10.12 -0.23
CA ASN A 147 -12.56 -10.28 -0.39
C ASN A 147 -13.34 -10.24 0.95
N GLN A 148 -12.69 -9.83 2.04
CA GLN A 148 -13.35 -9.76 3.35
C GLN A 148 -14.59 -8.84 3.31
N ARG A 149 -14.52 -7.76 2.55
CA ARG A 149 -15.65 -6.88 2.24
C ARG A 149 -15.64 -6.58 0.74
N GLY A 150 -16.80 -6.69 0.12
CA GLY A 150 -16.91 -6.52 -1.33
C GLY A 150 -16.45 -7.76 -2.11
N ASN A 151 -16.14 -7.60 -3.38
CA ASN A 151 -15.80 -8.70 -4.29
C ASN A 151 -14.63 -8.35 -5.22
N THR A 152 -13.51 -7.95 -4.63
CA THR A 152 -12.31 -7.48 -5.35
C THR A 152 -11.70 -8.58 -6.23
N GLN A 153 -11.76 -9.84 -5.81
CA GLN A 153 -11.25 -10.95 -6.61
C GLN A 153 -12.07 -11.16 -7.88
N GLN A 154 -13.40 -10.92 -7.83
CA GLN A 154 -14.23 -10.95 -9.03
C GLN A 154 -13.86 -9.80 -9.97
N ALA A 155 -13.61 -8.60 -9.45
CA ALA A 155 -13.14 -7.47 -10.24
C ALA A 155 -11.83 -7.80 -10.99
N ALA A 156 -10.92 -8.54 -10.36
CA ALA A 156 -9.72 -9.04 -11.03
C ALA A 156 -10.02 -10.06 -12.13
N THR A 157 -10.95 -10.99 -11.88
CA THR A 157 -11.40 -11.97 -12.88
C THR A 157 -12.05 -11.29 -14.08
N ASP A 158 -12.82 -10.25 -13.86
CA ASP A 158 -13.51 -9.46 -14.89
C ASP A 158 -12.55 -8.49 -15.62
N GLY A 159 -11.29 -8.44 -15.22
CA GLY A 159 -10.27 -7.58 -15.82
C GLY A 159 -10.39 -6.10 -15.46
N LEU A 160 -11.08 -5.78 -14.39
CA LEU A 160 -11.18 -4.42 -13.84
C LEU A 160 -9.95 -4.07 -12.99
N VAL A 161 -9.41 -5.03 -12.25
CA VAL A 161 -8.11 -4.92 -11.58
C VAL A 161 -7.05 -5.53 -12.52
N LYS A 162 -6.01 -4.76 -12.84
CA LYS A 162 -4.95 -5.21 -13.75
C LYS A 162 -3.57 -4.98 -13.16
N LEU A 163 -2.80 -6.06 -13.08
CA LEU A 163 -1.40 -6.02 -12.69
C LEU A 163 -0.57 -6.59 -13.83
N GLN A 164 0.27 -5.77 -14.46
CA GLN A 164 1.08 -6.17 -15.61
C GLN A 164 2.52 -5.69 -15.48
N ASN A 165 3.47 -6.56 -15.79
CA ASN A 165 4.89 -6.29 -15.67
C ASN A 165 5.28 -5.85 -14.26
N ILE A 166 4.81 -6.59 -13.26
CA ILE A 166 5.14 -6.38 -11.85
C ILE A 166 6.20 -7.41 -11.44
N TRP A 167 7.22 -6.95 -10.73
CA TRP A 167 8.22 -7.81 -10.14
C TRP A 167 8.09 -7.78 -8.63
N PHE A 168 7.94 -8.95 -8.03
CA PHE A 168 8.02 -9.18 -6.59
C PHE A 168 9.30 -9.94 -6.31
N ALA A 169 10.15 -9.41 -5.45
CA ALA A 169 11.41 -10.03 -5.06
C ALA A 169 11.62 -9.96 -3.55
N ASP A 170 12.27 -10.99 -2.99
CA ASP A 170 12.59 -11.09 -1.56
C ASP A 170 11.35 -10.90 -0.66
N MET A 171 10.27 -11.65 -0.98
CA MET A 171 9.03 -11.66 -0.21
C MET A 171 9.08 -12.66 0.93
#